data_f93248b6bb08f1f7823170b25b6113b0
#
_entry.id   f93248b6bb08f1f7823170b25b6113b0
#
_cell.length_a   1.000
_cell.length_b   1.000
_cell.length_c   1.000
_cell.angle_alpha   90.00
_cell.angle_beta   90.00
_cell.angle_gamma   90.00
#
_symmetry.space_group_name_H-M   'P 1'
#
loop_
_entity.id
_entity.type
_entity.pdbx_description
1 polymer ?
#
loop_
_entity_poly.entity_id
_entity_poly.type
_entity_poly.pdbx_seq_one_letter_code
_entity_poly.pdbx_strand_id
1 'polypeptide(L)'
;SWDEFILKGSDVSDSQVLDICKEIDLNDTSSLIYTSGTTGNPKGVELTYKNWSFSITQALDIMKFNQGELYISWLPGAHVFGQLLDNHYWIRRAMHMHVVDSPLNTVDYAKEIQPHLFISVPRIYEKVYSNLKAAIETKAILKIGLKIPGLSGIFKGKLREAAGFANVRFAITGAAPINPDIL
;
A
#
# COMPACT_ATOMS: atom_id res chain seq x y z
N SER A 1 -6.19 27.47 6.38
CA SER A 1 -4.84 26.90 6.59
C SER A 1 -4.88 25.76 7.61
N TRP A 2 -3.80 25.00 7.72
CA TRP A 2 -3.66 23.98 8.74
C TRP A 2 -3.69 24.57 10.16
N ASP A 3 -3.05 25.70 10.35
CA ASP A 3 -3.00 26.42 11.64
C ASP A 3 -4.40 26.88 12.09
N GLU A 4 -5.21 27.41 11.16
CA GLU A 4 -6.61 27.78 11.45
C GLU A 4 -7.46 26.55 11.85
N PHE A 5 -7.19 25.38 11.24
CA PHE A 5 -7.88 24.16 11.59
C PHE A 5 -7.51 23.69 13.02
N ILE A 6 -6.22 23.74 13.36
CA ILE A 6 -5.74 23.39 14.71
C ILE A 6 -6.32 24.32 15.77
N LEU A 7 -6.38 25.64 15.49
CA LEU A 7 -6.95 26.63 16.41
C LEU A 7 -8.42 26.37 16.75
N LYS A 8 -9.21 25.75 15.86
CA LYS A 8 -10.61 25.38 16.14
C LYS A 8 -10.76 24.31 17.23
N GLY A 9 -9.70 23.56 17.50
CA GLY A 9 -9.69 22.55 18.55
C GLY A 9 -9.09 23.02 19.88
N SER A 10 -8.70 24.31 20.00
CA SER A 10 -8.00 24.82 21.19
C SER A 10 -8.77 24.66 22.51
N ASP A 11 -10.11 24.69 22.44
CA ASP A 11 -11.01 24.59 23.59
C ASP A 11 -11.51 23.16 23.85
N VAL A 12 -11.04 22.19 23.03
CA VAL A 12 -11.40 20.78 23.18
C VAL A 12 -10.34 20.06 24.00
N SER A 13 -10.73 19.52 25.14
CA SER A 13 -9.84 18.74 26.02
C SER A 13 -9.69 17.29 25.55
N ASP A 14 -8.55 16.65 25.89
CA ASP A 14 -8.34 15.24 25.63
C ASP A 14 -9.43 14.34 26.24
N SER A 15 -9.96 14.72 27.41
CA SER A 15 -11.04 13.98 28.06
C SER A 15 -12.35 14.01 27.23
N GLN A 16 -12.68 15.15 26.63
CA GLN A 16 -13.86 15.24 25.76
C GLN A 16 -13.71 14.34 24.53
N VAL A 17 -12.51 14.28 23.93
CA VAL A 17 -12.25 13.39 22.79
C VAL A 17 -12.36 11.93 23.21
N LEU A 18 -11.77 11.55 24.37
CA LEU A 18 -11.83 10.20 24.89
C LEU A 18 -13.26 9.75 25.25
N ASP A 19 -14.08 10.67 25.75
CA ASP A 19 -15.47 10.37 26.08
C ASP A 19 -16.29 10.09 24.81
N ILE A 20 -16.11 10.86 23.74
CA ILE A 20 -16.72 10.56 22.43
C ILE A 20 -16.26 9.18 21.92
N CYS A 21 -14.98 8.85 22.05
CA CYS A 21 -14.46 7.55 21.63
C CYS A 21 -15.09 6.37 22.37
N LYS A 22 -15.49 6.55 23.65
CA LYS A 22 -16.16 5.52 24.46
C LYS A 22 -17.61 5.26 24.05
N GLU A 23 -18.27 6.27 23.45
CA GLU A 23 -19.65 6.19 23.00
C GLU A 23 -19.79 5.50 21.63
N ILE A 24 -18.69 5.33 20.89
CA ILE A 24 -18.71 4.71 19.57
C ILE A 24 -19.06 3.23 19.68
N ASP A 25 -20.16 2.80 19.00
CA ASP A 25 -20.51 1.40 18.80
C ASP A 25 -19.84 0.85 17.53
N LEU A 26 -19.49 -0.43 17.56
CA LEU A 26 -18.90 -1.10 16.39
C LEU A 26 -19.81 -1.12 15.15
N ASN A 27 -21.11 -1.00 15.34
CA ASN A 27 -22.07 -0.95 14.25
C ASN A 27 -22.34 0.47 13.74
N ASP A 28 -21.77 1.50 14.40
CA ASP A 28 -21.86 2.87 13.89
C ASP A 28 -21.13 3.02 12.56
N THR A 29 -21.65 3.88 11.70
CA THR A 29 -21.04 4.22 10.42
C THR A 29 -19.74 5.01 10.66
N SER A 30 -18.62 4.41 10.29
CA SER A 30 -17.28 5.03 10.39
C SER A 30 -16.94 5.87 9.17
N SER A 31 -17.34 5.41 7.99
CA SER A 31 -17.01 6.12 6.74
C SER A 31 -18.01 5.83 5.63
N LEU A 32 -18.10 6.77 4.69
CA LEU A 32 -18.89 6.66 3.46
C LEU A 32 -17.96 6.63 2.25
N ILE A 33 -18.07 5.60 1.42
CA ILE A 33 -17.33 5.51 0.17
C ILE A 33 -18.29 5.57 -1.00
N TYR A 34 -18.17 6.59 -1.82
CA TYR A 34 -19.00 6.76 -3.00
C TYR A 34 -18.47 5.96 -4.17
N THR A 35 -19.35 5.17 -4.79
CA THR A 35 -19.06 4.42 -6.00
C THR A 35 -19.83 5.01 -7.18
N SER A 36 -19.27 4.91 -8.37
CA SER A 36 -19.86 5.50 -9.60
C SER A 36 -21.19 4.87 -10.04
N GLY A 37 -21.68 3.84 -9.36
CA GLY A 37 -22.97 3.19 -9.63
C GLY A 37 -23.22 2.87 -11.12
N THR A 38 -23.77 1.72 -11.41
CA THR A 38 -24.14 1.33 -12.80
C THR A 38 -25.32 2.16 -13.37
N THR A 39 -26.03 2.89 -12.51
CA THR A 39 -27.23 3.67 -12.84
C THR A 39 -26.96 5.18 -13.00
N GLY A 40 -25.72 5.61 -13.01
CA GLY A 40 -25.30 7.00 -13.23
C GLY A 40 -25.23 7.88 -11.96
N ASN A 41 -26.03 7.62 -10.92
CA ASN A 41 -25.92 8.35 -9.67
C ASN A 41 -24.94 7.66 -8.71
N PRO A 42 -23.99 8.39 -8.11
CA PRO A 42 -23.11 7.84 -7.11
C PRO A 42 -23.88 7.26 -5.92
N LYS A 43 -23.45 6.08 -5.45
CA LYS A 43 -24.03 5.43 -4.27
C LYS A 43 -23.02 5.50 -3.13
N GLY A 44 -23.45 5.98 -1.97
CA GLY A 44 -22.65 5.95 -0.75
C GLY A 44 -22.74 4.56 -0.10
N VAL A 45 -21.58 3.90 0.01
CA VAL A 45 -21.45 2.65 0.74
C VAL A 45 -21.07 2.98 2.17
N GLU A 46 -21.91 2.63 3.12
CA GLU A 46 -21.66 2.79 4.55
C GLU A 46 -20.73 1.66 5.03
N LEU A 47 -19.63 2.05 5.67
CA LEU A 47 -18.71 1.13 6.31
C LEU A 47 -18.70 1.40 7.81
N THR A 48 -19.01 0.37 8.59
CA THR A 48 -19.02 0.46 10.05
C THR A 48 -17.61 0.24 10.63
N TYR A 49 -17.40 0.64 11.88
CA TYR A 49 -16.19 0.31 12.64
C TYR A 49 -15.93 -1.21 12.67
N LYS A 50 -16.99 -2.01 12.72
CA LYS A 50 -16.93 -3.48 12.67
C LYS A 50 -16.36 -3.99 11.34
N ASN A 51 -16.76 -3.40 10.21
CA ASN A 51 -16.25 -3.77 8.89
C ASN A 51 -14.74 -3.51 8.81
N TRP A 52 -14.30 -2.33 9.25
CA TRP A 52 -12.87 -2.00 9.29
C TRP A 52 -12.09 -2.91 10.24
N SER A 53 -12.56 -3.08 11.47
CA SER A 53 -11.92 -3.93 12.48
C SER A 53 -11.75 -5.37 11.98
N PHE A 54 -12.78 -5.95 11.35
CA PHE A 54 -12.71 -7.29 10.77
C PHE A 54 -11.66 -7.35 9.65
N SER A 55 -11.73 -6.45 8.67
CA SER A 55 -10.81 -6.43 7.53
C SER A 55 -9.35 -6.25 7.95
N ILE A 56 -9.11 -5.35 8.93
CA ILE A 56 -7.76 -5.11 9.47
C ILE A 56 -7.24 -6.36 10.19
N THR A 57 -8.07 -6.99 11.01
CA THR A 57 -7.68 -8.19 11.76
C THR A 57 -7.26 -9.30 10.81
N GLN A 58 -8.04 -9.57 9.75
CA GLN A 58 -7.70 -10.56 8.74
C GLN A 58 -6.38 -10.20 8.01
N ALA A 59 -6.20 -8.93 7.65
CA ALA A 59 -4.96 -8.47 7.03
C ALA A 59 -3.74 -8.63 7.95
N LEU A 60 -3.90 -8.36 9.25
CA LEU A 60 -2.84 -8.50 10.27
C LEU A 60 -2.44 -9.96 10.51
N ASP A 61 -3.38 -10.89 10.40
CA ASP A 61 -3.11 -12.33 10.56
C ASP A 61 -2.29 -12.88 9.39
N ILE A 62 -2.54 -12.39 8.19
CA ILE A 62 -1.84 -12.80 6.96
C ILE A 62 -0.50 -12.06 6.84
N MET A 63 -0.51 -10.75 6.97
CA MET A 63 0.65 -9.89 6.76
C MET A 63 1.26 -9.45 8.10
N LYS A 64 2.22 -10.21 8.60
CA LYS A 64 2.90 -9.92 9.88
C LYS A 64 4.11 -9.02 9.63
N PHE A 65 3.89 -7.71 9.72
CA PHE A 65 4.96 -6.72 9.66
C PHE A 65 5.50 -6.36 11.05
N ASN A 66 6.76 -5.96 11.09
CA ASN A 66 7.40 -5.41 12.27
C ASN A 66 7.18 -3.89 12.33
N GLN A 67 7.30 -3.33 13.53
CA GLN A 67 7.30 -1.89 13.73
C GLN A 67 8.43 -1.24 12.89
N GLY A 68 8.12 -0.11 12.25
CA GLY A 68 9.07 0.65 11.45
C GLY A 68 9.33 0.08 10.05
N GLU A 69 8.73 -1.06 9.66
CA GLU A 69 8.82 -1.53 8.29
C GLU A 69 8.17 -0.54 7.33
N LEU A 70 8.74 -0.42 6.13
CA LEU A 70 8.42 0.63 5.16
C LEU A 70 7.23 0.24 4.28
N TYR A 71 6.35 1.20 4.07
CA TYR A 71 5.17 1.09 3.21
C TYR A 71 5.06 2.33 2.31
N ILE A 72 4.63 2.15 1.06
CA ILE A 72 4.38 3.24 0.13
C ILE A 72 2.88 3.44 -0.05
N SER A 73 2.40 4.63 0.31
CA SER A 73 1.04 5.10 0.06
C SER A 73 0.97 5.84 -1.28
N TRP A 74 0.21 5.28 -2.21
CA TRP A 74 0.01 5.86 -3.54
C TRP A 74 -1.44 5.71 -4.03
N LEU A 75 -2.23 4.89 -3.35
CA LEU A 75 -3.63 4.68 -3.69
C LEU A 75 -4.47 5.93 -3.37
N PRO A 76 -5.48 6.26 -4.17
CA PRO A 76 -6.36 7.37 -3.84
C PRO A 76 -7.03 7.17 -2.48
N GLY A 77 -6.97 8.18 -1.60
CA GLY A 77 -7.59 8.14 -0.27
C GLY A 77 -9.11 8.01 -0.28
N ALA A 78 -9.76 8.27 -1.41
CA ALA A 78 -11.19 8.02 -1.61
C ALA A 78 -11.53 6.54 -1.90
N HIS A 79 -10.53 5.71 -2.21
CA HIS A 79 -10.73 4.30 -2.52
C HIS A 79 -10.65 3.46 -1.24
N VAL A 80 -11.59 2.50 -1.09
CA VAL A 80 -11.69 1.65 0.11
C VAL A 80 -10.36 0.99 0.49
N PHE A 81 -9.59 0.54 -0.49
CA PHE A 81 -8.32 -0.13 -0.24
C PHE A 81 -7.23 0.85 0.21
N GLY A 82 -7.21 2.08 -0.33
CA GLY A 82 -6.37 3.16 0.18
C GLY A 82 -6.69 3.48 1.63
N GLN A 83 -7.98 3.64 1.97
CA GLN A 83 -8.39 3.89 3.36
C GLN A 83 -8.00 2.75 4.31
N LEU A 84 -8.17 1.48 3.90
CA LEU A 84 -7.78 0.33 4.71
C LEU A 84 -6.28 0.39 5.07
N LEU A 85 -5.44 0.70 4.11
CA LEU A 85 -3.99 0.72 4.29
C LEU A 85 -3.52 1.98 4.99
N ASP A 86 -3.95 3.15 4.50
CA ASP A 86 -3.41 4.45 4.89
C ASP A 86 -4.02 4.99 6.20
N ASN A 87 -5.26 4.60 6.54
CA ASN A 87 -5.91 5.07 7.76
C ASN A 87 -5.87 4.05 8.89
N HIS A 88 -5.70 2.75 8.57
CA HIS A 88 -5.90 1.72 9.59
C HIS A 88 -4.71 0.78 9.74
N TYR A 89 -4.25 0.18 8.62
CA TYR A 89 -3.28 -0.91 8.69
C TYR A 89 -1.91 -0.46 9.20
N TRP A 90 -1.37 0.63 8.64
CA TRP A 90 -0.05 1.13 9.00
C TRP A 90 0.02 1.60 10.47
N ILE A 91 -1.07 2.20 10.99
CA ILE A 91 -1.16 2.62 12.40
C ILE A 91 -1.08 1.40 13.32
N ARG A 92 -1.85 0.36 13.00
CA ARG A 92 -1.91 -0.87 13.82
C ARG A 92 -0.58 -1.62 13.88
N ARG A 93 0.28 -1.45 12.89
CA ARG A 93 1.60 -2.06 12.82
C ARG A 93 2.73 -1.07 13.09
N ALA A 94 2.42 0.18 13.36
CA ALA A 94 3.41 1.25 13.50
C ALA A 94 4.45 1.21 12.36
N MET A 95 3.97 1.06 11.12
CA MET A 95 4.81 1.06 9.93
C MET A 95 5.22 2.50 9.58
N HIS A 96 6.31 2.64 8.85
CA HIS A 96 6.73 3.94 8.34
C HIS A 96 6.13 4.13 6.94
N MET A 97 5.17 5.05 6.82
CA MET A 97 4.47 5.34 5.57
C MET A 97 5.17 6.44 4.79
N HIS A 98 5.48 6.17 3.52
CA HIS A 98 5.96 7.16 2.56
C HIS A 98 4.85 7.50 1.57
N VAL A 99 4.45 8.76 1.51
CA VAL A 99 3.40 9.23 0.60
C VAL A 99 4.02 9.65 -0.71
N VAL A 100 3.50 9.12 -1.82
CA VAL A 100 3.96 9.42 -3.18
C VAL A 100 3.19 10.64 -3.72
N ASP A 101 3.88 11.53 -4.37
CA ASP A 101 3.32 12.75 -4.98
C ASP A 101 2.42 12.44 -6.19
N SER A 102 2.74 11.37 -6.92
CA SER A 102 1.98 10.94 -8.09
C SER A 102 2.04 9.41 -8.25
N PRO A 103 0.92 8.75 -8.55
CA PRO A 103 0.89 7.31 -8.86
C PRO A 103 1.86 6.89 -9.97
N LEU A 104 2.20 7.79 -10.89
CA LEU A 104 3.14 7.53 -11.98
C LEU A 104 4.58 7.32 -11.49
N ASN A 105 4.92 7.89 -10.33
CA ASN A 105 6.24 7.86 -9.72
C ASN A 105 6.42 6.69 -8.73
N THR A 106 5.38 5.88 -8.49
CA THR A 106 5.39 4.79 -7.50
C THR A 106 6.57 3.84 -7.64
N VAL A 107 6.97 3.49 -8.87
CA VAL A 107 8.10 2.60 -9.13
C VAL A 107 9.45 3.26 -8.77
N ASP A 108 9.58 4.57 -9.02
CA ASP A 108 10.81 5.30 -8.72
C ASP A 108 10.95 5.51 -7.21
N TYR A 109 9.87 5.83 -6.52
CA TYR A 109 9.84 5.82 -5.05
C TYR A 109 10.15 4.43 -4.47
N ALA A 110 9.63 3.34 -5.09
CA ALA A 110 9.95 1.99 -4.63
C ALA A 110 11.45 1.67 -4.73
N LYS A 111 12.13 2.12 -5.79
CA LYS A 111 13.59 1.96 -5.94
C LYS A 111 14.38 2.70 -4.87
N GLU A 112 13.93 3.89 -4.48
CA GLU A 112 14.57 4.71 -3.46
C GLU A 112 14.33 4.17 -2.06
N ILE A 113 13.05 3.85 -1.74
CA ILE A 113 12.59 3.50 -0.39
C ILE A 113 12.85 2.04 -0.06
N GLN A 114 12.82 1.12 -1.06
CA GLN A 114 12.90 -0.33 -0.88
C GLN A 114 11.87 -0.84 0.16
N PRO A 115 10.56 -0.71 -0.11
CA PRO A 115 9.50 -1.00 0.86
C PRO A 115 9.45 -2.48 1.23
N HIS A 116 8.86 -2.78 2.39
CA HIS A 116 8.57 -4.14 2.85
C HIS A 116 7.20 -4.64 2.36
N LEU A 117 6.27 -3.70 2.18
CA LEU A 117 4.96 -3.94 1.59
C LEU A 117 4.82 -3.13 0.30
N PHE A 118 4.57 -3.83 -0.82
CA PHE A 118 4.27 -3.20 -2.10
C PHE A 118 2.93 -3.69 -2.62
N ILE A 119 1.95 -2.79 -2.64
CA ILE A 119 0.61 -3.07 -3.12
C ILE A 119 0.37 -2.27 -4.38
N SER A 120 -0.05 -2.95 -5.45
CA SER A 120 -0.26 -2.25 -6.71
C SER A 120 -1.27 -2.96 -7.62
N VAL A 121 -1.64 -2.28 -8.69
CA VAL A 121 -2.43 -2.87 -9.77
C VAL A 121 -1.54 -3.65 -10.74
N PRO A 122 -2.08 -4.62 -11.48
CA PRO A 122 -1.30 -5.47 -12.40
C PRO A 122 -0.39 -4.70 -13.35
N ARG A 123 -0.87 -3.58 -13.90
CA ARG A 123 -0.13 -2.75 -14.85
C ARG A 123 1.22 -2.25 -14.31
N ILE A 124 1.34 -1.99 -13.02
CA ILE A 124 2.61 -1.56 -12.42
C ILE A 124 3.59 -2.73 -12.40
N TYR A 125 3.14 -3.92 -12.02
CA TYR A 125 3.96 -5.13 -12.06
C TYR A 125 4.41 -5.48 -13.48
N GLU A 126 3.54 -5.34 -14.46
CA GLU A 126 3.85 -5.52 -15.89
C GLU A 126 4.95 -4.56 -16.35
N LYS A 127 4.87 -3.28 -15.93
CA LYS A 127 5.90 -2.27 -16.21
C LYS A 127 7.24 -2.65 -15.59
N VAL A 128 7.24 -3.08 -14.32
CA VAL A 128 8.46 -3.54 -13.64
C VAL A 128 9.04 -4.77 -14.34
N TYR A 129 8.22 -5.77 -14.64
CA TYR A 129 8.63 -6.97 -15.36
C TYR A 129 9.26 -6.64 -16.72
N SER A 130 8.60 -5.81 -17.52
CA SER A 130 9.09 -5.41 -18.84
C SER A 130 10.46 -4.69 -18.75
N ASN A 131 10.64 -3.81 -17.77
CA ASN A 131 11.89 -3.11 -17.54
C ASN A 131 13.02 -4.09 -17.14
N LEU A 132 12.72 -5.04 -16.25
CA LEU A 132 13.69 -6.06 -15.83
C LEU A 132 14.06 -6.99 -16.99
N LYS A 133 13.08 -7.42 -17.78
CA LYS A 133 13.30 -8.26 -18.96
C LYS A 133 14.20 -7.56 -19.97
N ALA A 134 13.92 -6.30 -20.31
CA ALA A 134 14.74 -5.51 -21.20
C ALA A 134 16.18 -5.34 -20.67
N ALA A 135 16.36 -5.12 -19.37
CA ALA A 135 17.68 -5.03 -18.75
C ALA A 135 18.46 -6.35 -18.85
N ILE A 136 17.81 -7.50 -18.68
CA ILE A 136 18.43 -8.83 -18.81
C ILE A 136 18.79 -9.10 -20.27
N GLU A 137 17.94 -8.76 -21.22
CA GLU A 137 18.18 -8.99 -22.64
C GLU A 137 19.32 -8.13 -23.21
N THR A 138 19.42 -6.88 -22.75
CA THR A 138 20.44 -5.93 -23.25
C THR A 138 21.80 -6.07 -22.57
N LYS A 139 21.88 -6.60 -21.36
CA LYS A 139 23.13 -6.74 -20.60
C LYS A 139 23.60 -8.19 -20.56
N ALA A 140 24.55 -8.55 -21.41
CA ALA A 140 25.10 -9.91 -21.50
C ALA A 140 25.58 -10.46 -20.14
N ILE A 141 26.16 -9.60 -19.29
CA ILE A 141 26.60 -9.99 -17.94
C ILE A 141 25.46 -10.46 -17.04
N LEU A 142 24.26 -9.85 -17.13
CA LEU A 142 23.08 -10.29 -16.38
C LEU A 142 22.58 -11.64 -16.92
N LYS A 143 22.52 -11.78 -18.24
CA LYS A 143 22.07 -13.02 -18.90
C LYS A 143 22.96 -14.21 -18.55
N ILE A 144 24.28 -14.00 -18.51
CA ILE A 144 25.26 -15.03 -18.14
C ILE A 144 25.22 -15.29 -16.63
N GLY A 145 25.29 -14.23 -15.82
CA GLY A 145 25.35 -14.34 -14.36
C GLY A 145 24.15 -15.04 -13.73
N LEU A 146 22.94 -14.86 -14.30
CA LEU A 146 21.75 -15.55 -13.87
C LEU A 146 21.77 -17.07 -14.12
N LYS A 147 22.60 -17.54 -15.06
CA LYS A 147 22.75 -18.98 -15.41
C LYS A 147 23.83 -19.70 -14.61
N ILE A 148 24.72 -18.95 -13.95
CA ILE A 148 25.85 -19.55 -13.22
C ILE A 148 25.38 -19.93 -11.80
N PRO A 149 25.42 -21.22 -11.42
CA PRO A 149 25.15 -21.66 -10.05
C PRO A 149 26.06 -20.92 -9.05
N GLY A 150 25.50 -20.48 -7.93
CA GLY A 150 26.20 -19.68 -6.91
C GLY A 150 26.23 -18.18 -7.18
N LEU A 151 26.28 -17.72 -8.43
CA LEU A 151 26.20 -16.29 -8.76
C LEU A 151 24.78 -15.79 -9.02
N SER A 152 23.89 -16.68 -9.44
CA SER A 152 22.50 -16.31 -9.78
C SER A 152 21.77 -15.60 -8.64
N GLY A 153 22.03 -15.97 -7.39
CA GLY A 153 21.45 -15.32 -6.20
C GLY A 153 21.85 -13.85 -6.09
N ILE A 154 23.13 -13.54 -6.35
CA ILE A 154 23.68 -12.17 -6.32
C ILE A 154 23.01 -11.33 -7.42
N PHE A 155 22.92 -11.87 -8.64
CA PHE A 155 22.29 -11.14 -9.75
C PHE A 155 20.79 -10.94 -9.55
N LYS A 156 20.07 -11.93 -9.00
CA LYS A 156 18.65 -11.80 -8.61
C LYS A 156 18.48 -10.72 -7.53
N GLY A 157 19.36 -10.67 -6.52
CA GLY A 157 19.37 -9.64 -5.49
C GLY A 157 19.51 -8.24 -6.09
N LYS A 158 20.47 -8.03 -6.97
CA LYS A 158 20.67 -6.75 -7.67
C LYS A 158 19.48 -6.36 -8.56
N LEU A 159 18.84 -7.32 -9.22
CA LEU A 159 17.63 -7.06 -10.01
C LEU A 159 16.45 -6.68 -9.12
N ARG A 160 16.27 -7.34 -7.97
CA ARG A 160 15.24 -6.96 -7.00
C ARG A 160 15.46 -5.55 -6.45
N GLU A 161 16.69 -5.22 -6.10
CA GLU A 161 17.09 -3.88 -5.65
C GLU A 161 16.80 -2.83 -6.73
N ALA A 162 17.23 -3.08 -7.97
CA ALA A 162 16.98 -2.19 -9.11
C ALA A 162 15.49 -2.02 -9.44
N ALA A 163 14.67 -2.98 -9.08
CA ALA A 163 13.21 -2.91 -9.21
C ALA A 163 12.52 -2.20 -8.03
N GLY A 164 13.23 -1.94 -6.93
CA GLY A 164 12.66 -1.42 -5.70
C GLY A 164 12.08 -2.51 -4.78
N PHE A 165 12.51 -3.76 -4.95
CA PHE A 165 11.91 -4.93 -4.28
C PHE A 165 12.91 -5.70 -3.40
N ALA A 166 14.04 -5.08 -3.03
CA ALA A 166 15.04 -5.78 -2.22
C ALA A 166 14.46 -6.25 -0.87
N ASN A 167 13.67 -5.40 -0.22
CA ASN A 167 13.10 -5.66 1.10
C ASN A 167 11.64 -6.14 1.06
N VAL A 168 11.03 -6.24 -0.13
CA VAL A 168 9.61 -6.61 -0.25
C VAL A 168 9.38 -8.02 0.29
N ARG A 169 8.56 -8.10 1.33
CA ARG A 169 8.08 -9.35 1.94
C ARG A 169 6.73 -9.76 1.40
N PHE A 170 5.88 -8.75 1.12
CA PHE A 170 4.57 -8.96 0.52
C PHE A 170 4.41 -8.03 -0.68
N ALA A 171 4.19 -8.66 -1.84
CA ALA A 171 3.79 -8.00 -3.08
C ALA A 171 2.34 -8.40 -3.35
N ILE A 172 1.43 -7.42 -3.34
CA ILE A 172 -0.01 -7.67 -3.47
C ILE A 172 -0.52 -6.99 -4.73
N THR A 173 -1.26 -7.74 -5.52
CA THR A 173 -1.96 -7.20 -6.70
C THR A 173 -3.46 -7.41 -6.57
N GLY A 174 -4.24 -6.47 -7.10
CA GLY A 174 -5.69 -6.52 -7.06
C GLY A 174 -6.34 -5.64 -8.12
N ALA A 175 -7.66 -5.51 -8.04
CA ALA A 175 -8.52 -4.74 -8.94
C ALA A 175 -8.63 -5.26 -10.39
N ALA A 176 -7.70 -6.09 -10.87
CA ALA A 176 -7.76 -6.72 -12.19
C ALA A 176 -6.94 -8.03 -12.20
N PRO A 177 -7.19 -8.94 -13.16
CA PRO A 177 -6.36 -10.12 -13.37
C PRO A 177 -4.93 -9.72 -13.75
N ILE A 178 -3.95 -10.44 -13.22
CA ILE A 178 -2.54 -10.31 -13.61
C ILE A 178 -2.14 -11.49 -14.50
N ASN A 179 -1.24 -11.26 -15.46
CA ASN A 179 -0.67 -12.33 -16.25
C ASN A 179 0.12 -13.28 -15.34
N PRO A 180 -0.20 -14.59 -15.31
CA PRO A 180 0.50 -15.57 -14.47
C PRO A 180 2.02 -15.64 -14.69
N ASP A 181 2.50 -15.33 -15.89
CA ASP A 181 3.93 -15.33 -16.22
C ASP A 181 4.73 -14.24 -15.49
N ILE A 182 4.03 -13.31 -14.79
CA ILE A 182 4.65 -12.20 -14.04
C ILE A 182 4.76 -12.55 -12.55
N LEU A 183 3.96 -13.48 -12.08
CA LEU A 183 3.96 -13.94 -10.69
C LEU A 183 5.08 -14.94 -10.43
#